data_b97dffadd2069a4cf086ee9d0155200a
#
_entry.id   b97dffadd2069a4cf086ee9d0155200a
#
_cell.length_a   1.000
_cell.length_b   1.000
_cell.length_c   1.000
_cell.angle_alpha   90.00
_cell.angle_beta   90.00
_cell.angle_gamma   90.00
#
_symmetry.space_group_name_H-M   'P 1'
#
loop_
_entity.id
_entity.type
_entity.pdbx_description
1 polymer ?
#
loop_
_entity_poly.entity_id
_entity_poly.type
_entity_poly.pdbx_seq_one_letter_code
_entity_poly.pdbx_strand_id
1 'polypeptide(L)'
;ACVYKCPFGAIVDKSLVLDVIKLLKGSEGNSRYKVYAVVAPAVVSQCHWGKISQVATAIKMLGFHNVVEAALGADITLYHEANEWKEKQILSTSCCPSYVKFVEKNFPELLTYISHTVSPMVETARLIKRSDPSAKVVFIGPCSSKKMEYTLEKTGGAVDSVLSFEELQAFVDARGIDTTSLEESALNNASYYGRIFAKSGGIVQGITDLTASTGLEGLRPIAMNGISECRMQLARLKAGKATENFFEGMACEGGCINGALCITHSPRNSVDVEKYGSEAKEKTIDNSVKLFKMVSSPA
;
A
#
# COMPACT_ATOMS: atom_id res chain seq x y z
N ALA A 1 -7.36 -13.67 -3.70
CA ALA A 1 -7.83 -14.96 -3.13
C ALA A 1 -7.75 -16.10 -4.15
N CYS A 2 -8.23 -15.93 -5.41
CA CYS A 2 -8.27 -17.03 -6.39
C CYS A 2 -6.90 -17.61 -6.72
N VAL A 3 -5.86 -16.79 -6.85
CA VAL A 3 -4.49 -17.25 -7.14
C VAL A 3 -3.99 -18.14 -6.01
N TYR A 4 -3.93 -17.62 -4.81
CA TYR A 4 -3.39 -18.29 -3.64
C TYR A 4 -4.24 -19.49 -3.15
N LYS A 5 -5.60 -19.42 -3.31
CA LYS A 5 -6.51 -20.49 -2.85
C LYS A 5 -6.78 -21.57 -3.89
N CYS A 6 -6.20 -21.49 -5.09
CA CYS A 6 -6.39 -22.51 -6.12
C CYS A 6 -5.61 -23.79 -5.76
N PRO A 7 -6.28 -24.92 -5.43
CA PRO A 7 -5.59 -26.13 -5.01
C PRO A 7 -4.77 -26.79 -6.12
N PHE A 8 -5.00 -26.39 -7.37
CA PHE A 8 -4.32 -26.93 -8.55
C PHE A 8 -3.24 -26.01 -9.10
N GLY A 9 -3.01 -24.82 -8.50
CA GLY A 9 -2.07 -23.83 -9.05
C GLY A 9 -2.43 -23.34 -10.47
N ALA A 10 -3.69 -23.55 -10.91
CA ALA A 10 -4.11 -23.26 -12.27
C ALA A 10 -4.36 -21.77 -12.54
N ILE A 11 -4.44 -20.95 -11.48
CA ILE A 11 -4.69 -19.52 -11.58
C ILE A 11 -3.42 -18.80 -11.13
N VAL A 12 -2.78 -18.11 -12.07
CA VAL A 12 -1.59 -17.28 -11.83
C VAL A 12 -1.89 -15.83 -12.16
N ASP A 13 -1.10 -14.92 -11.62
CA ASP A 13 -1.15 -13.51 -12.00
C ASP A 13 -0.32 -13.26 -13.27
N LYS A 14 -0.54 -12.13 -13.91
CA LYS A 14 0.28 -11.70 -15.04
C LYS A 14 1.61 -11.14 -14.54
N SER A 15 2.72 -11.76 -14.92
CA SER A 15 4.05 -11.23 -14.62
C SER A 15 4.32 -9.95 -15.41
N LEU A 16 4.88 -8.95 -14.72
CA LEU A 16 5.34 -7.68 -15.31
C LEU A 16 6.88 -7.54 -15.24
N VAL A 17 7.59 -8.63 -14.98
CA VAL A 17 9.06 -8.68 -14.89
C VAL A 17 9.71 -8.10 -16.14
N LEU A 18 9.26 -8.47 -17.34
CA LEU A 18 9.82 -7.95 -18.59
C LEU A 18 9.63 -6.45 -18.77
N ASP A 19 8.51 -5.91 -18.29
CA ASP A 19 8.26 -4.47 -18.36
C ASP A 19 9.19 -3.71 -17.41
N VAL A 20 9.44 -4.23 -16.21
CA VAL A 20 10.41 -3.66 -15.28
C VAL A 20 11.83 -3.74 -15.81
N ILE A 21 12.23 -4.87 -16.43
CA ILE A 21 13.54 -4.99 -17.08
C ILE A 21 13.71 -3.93 -18.19
N LYS A 22 12.67 -3.69 -19.00
CA LYS A 22 12.70 -2.63 -20.02
C LYS A 22 12.85 -1.23 -19.41
N LEU A 23 12.14 -0.94 -18.31
CA LEU A 23 12.28 0.33 -17.59
C LEU A 23 13.70 0.52 -17.04
N LEU A 24 14.25 -0.49 -16.37
CA LEU A 24 15.61 -0.43 -15.81
C LEU A 24 16.68 -0.28 -16.91
N LYS A 25 16.60 -1.07 -17.98
CA LYS A 25 17.53 -0.94 -19.11
C LYS A 25 17.40 0.41 -19.82
N GLY A 26 16.17 0.86 -20.07
CA GLY A 26 15.90 2.13 -20.74
C GLY A 26 16.27 3.37 -19.93
N SER A 27 16.51 3.22 -18.61
CA SER A 27 16.99 4.29 -17.76
C SER A 27 18.47 4.63 -17.97
N GLU A 28 19.22 3.74 -18.64
CA GLU A 28 20.67 3.91 -18.88
C GLU A 28 21.45 4.19 -17.58
N GLY A 29 21.22 3.35 -16.56
CA GLY A 29 21.80 3.53 -15.24
C GLY A 29 21.25 4.75 -14.50
N ASN A 30 19.99 5.10 -14.71
CA ASN A 30 19.31 6.29 -14.16
C ASN A 30 19.81 7.63 -14.69
N SER A 31 20.53 7.65 -15.81
CA SER A 31 20.99 8.88 -16.46
C SER A 31 19.90 9.53 -17.32
N ARG A 32 19.07 8.73 -17.99
CA ARG A 32 18.00 9.22 -18.86
C ARG A 32 16.73 9.58 -18.07
N TYR A 33 16.36 8.75 -17.13
CA TYR A 33 15.32 8.95 -16.13
C TYR A 33 15.59 8.06 -14.93
N LYS A 34 15.11 8.46 -13.76
CA LYS A 34 15.28 7.69 -12.53
C LYS A 34 14.19 6.67 -12.37
N VAL A 35 14.52 5.44 -11.95
CA VAL A 35 13.54 4.40 -11.63
C VAL A 35 13.45 4.22 -10.13
N TYR A 36 12.31 4.55 -9.54
CA TYR A 36 12.06 4.40 -8.11
C TYR A 36 11.29 3.11 -7.82
N ALA A 37 11.68 2.41 -6.77
CA ALA A 37 10.91 1.33 -6.19
C ALA A 37 10.03 1.85 -5.05
N VAL A 38 8.72 1.65 -5.11
CA VAL A 38 7.79 1.92 -4.01
C VAL A 38 7.41 0.60 -3.39
N VAL A 39 7.81 0.37 -2.13
CA VAL A 39 7.71 -0.94 -1.48
C VAL A 39 6.59 -0.95 -0.44
N ALA A 40 5.69 -1.94 -0.53
CA ALA A 40 4.61 -2.12 0.43
C ALA A 40 5.13 -2.57 1.81
N PRO A 41 4.55 -2.10 2.93
CA PRO A 41 5.00 -2.47 4.28
C PRO A 41 5.01 -3.99 4.54
N ALA A 42 4.14 -4.74 3.85
CA ALA A 42 4.10 -6.20 3.96
C ALA A 42 5.43 -6.90 3.59
N VAL A 43 6.37 -6.21 2.93
CA VAL A 43 7.69 -6.74 2.57
C VAL A 43 8.43 -7.32 3.76
N VAL A 44 8.29 -6.74 4.96
CA VAL A 44 9.01 -7.18 6.17
C VAL A 44 8.58 -8.56 6.65
N SER A 45 7.38 -8.99 6.31
CA SER A 45 6.86 -10.33 6.62
C SER A 45 7.04 -11.34 5.48
N GLN A 46 7.59 -10.91 4.35
CA GLN A 46 7.72 -11.73 3.14
C GLN A 46 9.17 -11.95 2.74
N CYS A 47 10.03 -10.95 2.91
CA CYS A 47 11.43 -11.00 2.53
C CYS A 47 12.31 -11.36 3.74
N HIS A 48 12.31 -12.64 4.12
CA HIS A 48 13.09 -13.14 5.27
C HIS A 48 14.59 -13.39 4.97
N TRP A 49 15.02 -13.05 3.75
CA TRP A 49 16.39 -13.23 3.26
C TRP A 49 17.32 -12.04 3.56
N GLY A 50 16.88 -11.09 4.40
CA GLY A 50 17.67 -9.95 4.88
C GLY A 50 16.83 -9.00 5.74
N LYS A 51 17.48 -8.06 6.43
CA LYS A 51 16.78 -6.94 7.07
C LYS A 51 16.16 -6.05 5.99
N ILE A 52 15.08 -5.33 6.30
CA ILE A 52 14.43 -4.44 5.32
C ILE A 52 15.39 -3.40 4.73
N SER A 53 16.33 -2.90 5.52
CA SER A 53 17.38 -1.99 5.09
C SER A 53 18.37 -2.62 4.10
N GLN A 54 18.66 -3.92 4.24
CA GLN A 54 19.47 -4.69 3.30
C GLN A 54 18.68 -5.03 2.02
N VAL A 55 17.38 -5.34 2.16
CA VAL A 55 16.48 -5.51 1.00
C VAL A 55 16.42 -4.24 0.18
N ALA A 56 16.39 -3.07 0.82
CA ALA A 56 16.44 -1.78 0.11
C ALA A 56 17.76 -1.61 -0.65
N THR A 57 18.88 -2.02 -0.09
CA THR A 57 20.17 -2.03 -0.78
C THR A 57 20.18 -2.98 -1.98
N ALA A 58 19.64 -4.20 -1.81
CA ALA A 58 19.53 -5.18 -2.89
C ALA A 58 18.68 -4.60 -4.06
N ILE A 59 17.55 -3.95 -3.77
CA ILE A 59 16.74 -3.31 -4.79
C ILE A 59 17.53 -2.23 -5.57
N LYS A 60 18.33 -1.42 -4.88
CA LYS A 60 19.22 -0.45 -5.56
C LYS A 60 20.26 -1.14 -6.46
N MET A 61 20.83 -2.26 -6.00
CA MET A 61 21.77 -3.06 -6.81
C MET A 61 21.12 -3.68 -8.06
N LEU A 62 19.80 -3.88 -8.06
CA LEU A 62 19.05 -4.29 -9.27
C LEU A 62 18.95 -3.18 -10.32
N GLY A 63 19.37 -1.96 -10.01
CA GLY A 63 19.38 -0.80 -10.91
C GLY A 63 18.32 0.25 -10.60
N PHE A 64 17.56 0.12 -9.52
CA PHE A 64 16.66 1.17 -9.06
C PHE A 64 17.46 2.35 -8.49
N HIS A 65 17.00 3.56 -8.79
CA HIS A 65 17.61 4.80 -8.28
C HIS A 65 17.47 4.91 -6.76
N ASN A 66 16.27 4.66 -6.25
CA ASN A 66 16.01 4.70 -4.81
C ASN A 66 14.79 3.84 -4.44
N VAL A 67 14.66 3.60 -3.13
CA VAL A 67 13.53 2.87 -2.53
C VAL A 67 12.75 3.80 -1.63
N VAL A 68 11.43 3.82 -1.76
CA VAL A 68 10.50 4.63 -0.97
C VAL A 68 9.43 3.73 -0.37
N GLU A 69 9.06 3.96 0.88
CA GLU A 69 7.98 3.23 1.53
C GLU A 69 6.62 3.66 0.99
N ALA A 70 5.79 2.70 0.55
CA ALA A 70 4.39 2.98 0.25
C ALA A 70 3.60 3.43 1.49
N ALA A 71 4.13 3.15 2.68
CA ALA A 71 3.63 3.61 3.96
C ALA A 71 3.54 5.15 4.04
N LEU A 72 4.41 5.87 3.34
CA LEU A 72 4.33 7.32 3.21
C LEU A 72 3.02 7.76 2.51
N GLY A 73 2.69 7.09 1.41
CA GLY A 73 1.41 7.31 0.74
C GLY A 73 0.22 6.91 1.61
N ALA A 74 0.40 5.94 2.53
CA ALA A 74 -0.64 5.56 3.49
C ALA A 74 -0.92 6.68 4.51
N ASP A 75 0.11 7.36 5.00
CA ASP A 75 -0.07 8.56 5.85
C ASP A 75 -0.86 9.65 5.12
N ILE A 76 -0.53 9.91 3.84
CA ILE A 76 -1.23 10.89 3.01
C ILE A 76 -2.67 10.46 2.75
N THR A 77 -2.90 9.18 2.43
CA THR A 77 -4.24 8.62 2.22
C THR A 77 -5.11 8.78 3.47
N LEU A 78 -4.59 8.42 4.64
CA LEU A 78 -5.30 8.57 5.92
C LEU A 78 -5.66 10.03 6.21
N TYR A 79 -4.75 10.95 5.96
CA TYR A 79 -5.00 12.38 6.11
C TYR A 79 -6.12 12.88 5.19
N HIS A 80 -6.15 12.44 3.93
CA HIS A 80 -7.21 12.79 3.00
C HIS A 80 -8.55 12.14 3.37
N GLU A 81 -8.56 10.86 3.76
CA GLU A 81 -9.76 10.16 4.20
C GLU A 81 -10.35 10.74 5.49
N ALA A 82 -9.52 11.25 6.42
CA ALA A 82 -10.00 11.95 7.61
C ALA A 82 -10.72 13.27 7.25
N ASN A 83 -10.17 14.03 6.30
CA ASN A 83 -10.81 15.27 5.84
C ASN A 83 -12.11 14.96 5.07
N GLU A 84 -12.10 13.94 4.21
CA GLU A 84 -13.30 13.52 3.46
C GLU A 84 -14.38 12.99 4.41
N TRP A 85 -14.01 12.22 5.45
CA TRP A 85 -14.96 11.77 6.46
C TRP A 85 -15.58 12.94 7.25
N LYS A 86 -14.79 13.96 7.58
CA LYS A 86 -15.29 15.18 8.24
C LYS A 86 -16.40 15.85 7.44
N GLU A 87 -16.31 15.83 6.12
CA GLU A 87 -17.33 16.41 5.24
C GLU A 87 -18.55 15.50 5.06
N LYS A 88 -18.30 14.20 4.82
CA LYS A 88 -19.35 13.23 4.46
C LYS A 88 -20.03 12.58 5.67
N GLN A 89 -19.38 12.54 6.83
CA GLN A 89 -19.82 11.89 8.08
C GLN A 89 -20.02 10.37 8.00
N ILE A 90 -20.06 9.78 6.81
CA ILE A 90 -20.00 8.33 6.53
C ILE A 90 -19.00 8.12 5.40
N LEU A 91 -18.00 7.30 5.64
CA LEU A 91 -16.96 7.00 4.64
C LEU A 91 -16.55 5.53 4.68
N SER A 92 -16.28 4.98 3.52
CA SER A 92 -15.61 3.69 3.36
C SER A 92 -14.33 3.86 2.55
N THR A 93 -13.27 3.19 2.95
CA THR A 93 -11.95 3.32 2.32
C THR A 93 -11.94 2.85 0.87
N SER A 94 -11.05 3.41 0.05
CA SER A 94 -10.88 3.07 -1.38
C SER A 94 -9.54 2.41 -1.70
N CYS A 95 -8.65 2.26 -0.72
CA CYS A 95 -7.27 1.80 -0.91
C CYS A 95 -7.14 0.35 -1.43
N CYS A 96 -8.16 -0.49 -1.23
CA CYS A 96 -8.21 -1.87 -1.71
C CYS A 96 -9.05 -2.00 -3.00
N PRO A 97 -8.43 -2.15 -4.20
CA PRO A 97 -9.19 -2.21 -5.47
C PRO A 97 -10.15 -3.40 -5.54
N SER A 98 -9.80 -4.53 -4.91
CA SER A 98 -10.69 -5.69 -4.83
C SER A 98 -11.93 -5.41 -4.00
N TYR A 99 -11.80 -4.67 -2.90
CA TYR A 99 -12.92 -4.25 -2.09
C TYR A 99 -13.83 -3.27 -2.85
N VAL A 100 -13.26 -2.25 -3.46
CA VAL A 100 -14.03 -1.29 -4.28
C VAL A 100 -14.81 -2.02 -5.37
N LYS A 101 -14.15 -2.95 -6.08
CA LYS A 101 -14.82 -3.76 -7.13
C LYS A 101 -15.92 -4.68 -6.57
N PHE A 102 -15.75 -5.16 -5.36
CA PHE A 102 -16.80 -5.93 -4.66
C PHE A 102 -18.00 -5.04 -4.34
N VAL A 103 -17.80 -3.80 -3.88
CA VAL A 103 -18.88 -2.82 -3.63
C VAL A 103 -19.59 -2.48 -4.94
N GLU A 104 -18.85 -2.14 -6.00
CA GLU A 104 -19.43 -1.83 -7.32
C GLU A 104 -20.39 -2.93 -7.82
N LYS A 105 -20.04 -4.20 -7.60
CA LYS A 105 -20.83 -5.33 -8.11
C LYS A 105 -21.99 -5.73 -7.21
N ASN A 106 -21.88 -5.57 -5.89
CA ASN A 106 -22.84 -6.16 -4.95
C ASN A 106 -23.64 -5.11 -4.16
N PHE A 107 -23.13 -3.88 -4.07
CA PHE A 107 -23.71 -2.77 -3.30
C PHE A 107 -23.53 -1.44 -4.04
N PRO A 108 -23.95 -1.33 -5.32
CA PRO A 108 -23.72 -0.14 -6.12
C PRO A 108 -24.29 1.15 -5.50
N GLU A 109 -25.36 1.04 -4.73
CA GLU A 109 -25.99 2.14 -3.99
C GLU A 109 -25.09 2.71 -2.87
N LEU A 110 -24.08 1.97 -2.40
CA LEU A 110 -23.15 2.40 -1.38
C LEU A 110 -21.87 3.07 -1.96
N LEU A 111 -21.78 3.17 -3.27
CA LEU A 111 -20.59 3.81 -3.93
C LEU A 111 -20.40 5.27 -3.52
N THR A 112 -21.46 5.96 -3.15
CA THR A 112 -21.39 7.33 -2.64
C THR A 112 -20.58 7.46 -1.35
N TYR A 113 -20.47 6.38 -0.58
CA TYR A 113 -19.67 6.34 0.65
C TYR A 113 -18.22 5.93 0.42
N ILE A 114 -17.86 5.41 -0.76
CA ILE A 114 -16.46 5.08 -1.06
C ILE A 114 -15.65 6.37 -1.16
N SER A 115 -14.49 6.38 -0.51
CA SER A 115 -13.54 7.48 -0.58
C SER A 115 -13.08 7.75 -2.02
N HIS A 116 -12.91 9.03 -2.37
CA HIS A 116 -12.32 9.47 -3.62
C HIS A 116 -10.79 9.43 -3.61
N THR A 117 -10.20 9.21 -2.43
CA THR A 117 -8.75 9.18 -2.24
C THR A 117 -8.14 8.01 -3.01
N VAL A 118 -7.02 8.24 -3.67
CA VAL A 118 -6.29 7.15 -4.33
C VAL A 118 -5.51 6.32 -3.32
N SER A 119 -5.09 5.14 -3.75
CA SER A 119 -4.37 4.22 -2.85
C SER A 119 -2.97 4.72 -2.47
N PRO A 120 -2.39 4.23 -1.35
CA PRO A 120 -1.02 4.54 -0.94
C PRO A 120 0.04 4.35 -2.03
N MET A 121 -0.13 3.33 -2.88
CA MET A 121 0.71 3.10 -4.05
C MET A 121 0.72 4.30 -4.99
N VAL A 122 -0.46 4.81 -5.32
CA VAL A 122 -0.64 5.94 -6.25
C VAL A 122 -0.22 7.25 -5.61
N GLU A 123 -0.55 7.49 -4.33
CA GLU A 123 -0.12 8.70 -3.60
C GLU A 123 1.40 8.82 -3.54
N THR A 124 2.11 7.74 -3.17
CA THR A 124 3.58 7.75 -3.15
C THR A 124 4.15 8.00 -4.56
N ALA A 125 3.58 7.38 -5.58
CA ALA A 125 4.04 7.56 -6.95
C ALA A 125 3.81 9.00 -7.46
N ARG A 126 2.67 9.60 -7.13
CA ARG A 126 2.37 11.01 -7.43
C ARG A 126 3.35 11.95 -6.73
N LEU A 127 3.69 11.67 -5.46
CA LEU A 127 4.67 12.44 -4.72
C LEU A 127 6.04 12.42 -5.40
N ILE A 128 6.51 11.22 -5.81
CA ILE A 128 7.77 11.06 -6.54
C ILE A 128 7.75 11.85 -7.85
N LYS A 129 6.69 11.69 -8.67
CA LYS A 129 6.58 12.37 -9.96
C LYS A 129 6.38 13.89 -9.85
N ARG A 130 5.86 14.41 -8.73
CA ARG A 130 5.86 15.86 -8.45
C ARG A 130 7.28 16.41 -8.25
N SER A 131 8.15 15.63 -7.60
CA SER A 131 9.54 16.01 -7.37
C SER A 131 10.44 15.78 -8.60
N ASP A 132 10.14 14.75 -9.38
CA ASP A 132 10.84 14.38 -10.60
C ASP A 132 9.83 13.90 -11.66
N PRO A 133 9.33 14.81 -12.51
CA PRO A 133 8.32 14.48 -13.53
C PRO A 133 8.76 13.41 -14.54
N SER A 134 10.07 13.22 -14.73
CA SER A 134 10.62 12.19 -15.61
C SER A 134 10.71 10.81 -14.97
N ALA A 135 10.57 10.73 -13.64
CA ALA A 135 10.71 9.49 -12.88
C ALA A 135 9.78 8.38 -13.37
N LYS A 136 10.29 7.16 -13.33
CA LYS A 136 9.53 5.93 -13.47
C LYS A 136 9.35 5.28 -12.10
N VAL A 137 8.15 4.79 -11.84
CA VAL A 137 7.79 4.23 -10.53
C VAL A 137 7.33 2.79 -10.70
N VAL A 138 8.00 1.88 -10.00
CA VAL A 138 7.64 0.47 -9.90
C VAL A 138 7.15 0.19 -8.49
N PHE A 139 5.92 -0.24 -8.34
CA PHE A 139 5.42 -0.70 -7.05
C PHE A 139 5.79 -2.16 -6.81
N ILE A 140 6.24 -2.48 -5.60
CA ILE A 140 6.59 -3.84 -5.16
C ILE A 140 5.69 -4.21 -4.00
N GLY A 141 4.83 -5.22 -4.18
CA GLY A 141 3.86 -5.53 -3.13
C GLY A 141 3.06 -6.83 -3.30
N PRO A 142 2.20 -7.13 -2.32
CA PRO A 142 1.56 -8.44 -2.14
C PRO A 142 0.29 -8.67 -2.97
N CYS A 143 -0.03 -7.82 -3.97
CA CYS A 143 -1.40 -7.74 -4.43
C CYS A 143 -1.55 -7.79 -5.95
N SER A 144 -2.25 -8.83 -6.46
CA SER A 144 -2.61 -8.94 -7.89
C SER A 144 -3.54 -7.82 -8.36
N SER A 145 -4.40 -7.28 -7.47
CA SER A 145 -5.29 -6.17 -7.83
C SER A 145 -4.52 -4.87 -8.06
N LYS A 146 -3.31 -4.71 -7.50
CA LYS A 146 -2.43 -3.58 -7.80
C LYS A 146 -1.87 -3.66 -9.22
N LYS A 147 -1.67 -4.89 -9.77
CA LYS A 147 -1.32 -5.10 -11.19
C LYS A 147 -2.47 -4.74 -12.15
N MET A 148 -3.69 -4.58 -11.67
CA MET A 148 -4.81 -4.02 -12.42
C MET A 148 -4.93 -2.51 -12.16
N GLU A 149 -4.82 -2.09 -10.89
CA GLU A 149 -5.06 -0.69 -10.51
C GLU A 149 -4.16 0.28 -11.26
N TYR A 150 -2.86 -0.05 -11.46
CA TYR A 150 -1.92 0.85 -12.11
C TYR A 150 -2.31 1.20 -13.56
N THR A 151 -3.15 0.38 -14.20
CA THR A 151 -3.64 0.60 -15.56
C THR A 151 -4.91 1.44 -15.62
N LEU A 152 -5.55 1.75 -14.48
CA LEU A 152 -6.79 2.51 -14.44
C LEU A 152 -6.52 3.99 -14.72
N GLU A 153 -7.41 4.61 -15.49
CA GLU A 153 -7.33 6.03 -15.85
C GLU A 153 -7.22 6.95 -14.63
N LYS A 154 -7.95 6.64 -13.56
CA LYS A 154 -7.92 7.41 -12.31
C LYS A 154 -6.54 7.52 -11.64
N THR A 155 -5.59 6.64 -11.99
CA THR A 155 -4.21 6.71 -11.48
C THR A 155 -3.38 7.77 -12.20
N GLY A 156 -3.83 8.24 -13.37
CA GLY A 156 -3.14 9.23 -14.18
C GLY A 156 -1.75 8.77 -14.66
N GLY A 157 -1.50 7.46 -14.76
CA GLY A 157 -0.18 6.92 -15.14
C GLY A 157 0.91 7.17 -14.10
N ALA A 158 0.53 7.39 -12.83
CA ALA A 158 1.51 7.64 -11.77
C ALA A 158 2.47 6.47 -11.53
N VAL A 159 1.97 5.23 -11.66
CA VAL A 159 2.76 3.99 -11.52
C VAL A 159 3.04 3.42 -12.90
N ASP A 160 4.29 3.07 -13.18
CA ASP A 160 4.71 2.58 -14.50
C ASP A 160 4.71 1.04 -14.57
N SER A 161 4.89 0.33 -13.44
CA SER A 161 4.77 -1.14 -13.36
C SER A 161 4.59 -1.62 -11.93
N VAL A 162 4.29 -2.92 -11.76
CA VAL A 162 4.07 -3.56 -10.47
C VAL A 162 4.78 -4.92 -10.42
N LEU A 163 5.55 -5.18 -9.35
CA LEU A 163 6.13 -6.49 -9.05
C LEU A 163 5.50 -7.10 -7.80
N SER A 164 5.42 -8.43 -7.76
CA SER A 164 5.19 -9.19 -6.54
C SER A 164 6.48 -9.36 -5.73
N PHE A 165 6.38 -9.82 -4.49
CA PHE A 165 7.56 -10.15 -3.69
C PHE A 165 8.32 -11.35 -4.24
N GLU A 166 7.61 -12.33 -4.80
CA GLU A 166 8.20 -13.49 -5.49
C GLU A 166 8.99 -13.06 -6.72
N GLU A 167 8.43 -12.14 -7.53
CA GLU A 167 9.13 -11.56 -8.68
C GLU A 167 10.37 -10.77 -8.24
N LEU A 168 10.30 -10.01 -7.13
CA LEU A 168 11.46 -9.33 -6.57
C LEU A 168 12.55 -10.33 -6.14
N GLN A 169 12.16 -11.40 -5.45
CA GLN A 169 13.12 -12.45 -5.05
C GLN A 169 13.79 -13.07 -6.26
N ALA A 170 13.03 -13.40 -7.29
CA ALA A 170 13.59 -13.94 -8.53
C ALA A 170 14.62 -13.00 -9.18
N PHE A 171 14.43 -11.69 -9.11
CA PHE A 171 15.45 -10.72 -9.56
C PHE A 171 16.72 -10.78 -8.71
N VAL A 172 16.59 -10.82 -7.38
CA VAL A 172 17.72 -10.89 -6.44
C VAL A 172 18.52 -12.17 -6.68
N ASP A 173 17.82 -13.31 -6.78
CA ASP A 173 18.42 -14.61 -7.02
C ASP A 173 19.15 -14.67 -8.38
N ALA A 174 18.51 -14.17 -9.44
CA ALA A 174 19.08 -14.14 -10.79
C ALA A 174 20.36 -13.27 -10.89
N ARG A 175 20.53 -12.30 -9.97
CA ARG A 175 21.71 -11.46 -9.87
C ARG A 175 22.76 -12.00 -8.90
N GLY A 176 22.48 -13.10 -8.23
CA GLY A 176 23.37 -13.69 -7.22
C GLY A 176 23.65 -12.77 -6.03
N ILE A 177 22.66 -11.92 -5.65
CA ILE A 177 22.84 -10.98 -4.56
C ILE A 177 22.60 -11.68 -3.22
N ASP A 178 23.64 -11.80 -2.40
CA ASP A 178 23.52 -12.21 -1.00
C ASP A 178 23.16 -10.99 -0.14
N THR A 179 21.87 -10.87 0.15
CA THR A 179 21.34 -9.74 0.91
C THR A 179 21.84 -9.67 2.35
N THR A 180 22.20 -10.81 2.96
CA THR A 180 22.65 -10.85 4.35
C THR A 180 24.01 -10.18 4.54
N SER A 181 24.80 -10.09 3.48
CA SER A 181 26.14 -9.46 3.47
C SER A 181 26.13 -7.96 3.10
N LEU A 182 24.94 -7.41 2.72
CA LEU A 182 24.84 -6.03 2.24
C LEU A 182 24.85 -5.02 3.39
N GLU A 183 25.41 -3.84 3.10
CA GLU A 183 25.25 -2.66 3.95
C GLU A 183 23.78 -2.23 4.02
N GLU A 184 23.39 -1.66 5.15
CA GLU A 184 22.03 -1.21 5.39
C GLU A 184 21.78 0.16 4.74
N SER A 185 20.76 0.26 3.87
CA SER A 185 20.26 1.56 3.36
C SER A 185 19.15 2.07 4.27
N ALA A 186 19.18 3.37 4.58
CA ALA A 186 18.12 3.99 5.34
C ALA A 186 16.76 3.88 4.60
N LEU A 187 15.76 3.39 5.29
CA LEU A 187 14.37 3.35 4.85
C LEU A 187 13.50 3.80 6.03
N ASN A 188 13.15 5.08 6.05
CA ASN A 188 12.34 5.69 7.11
C ASN A 188 11.60 6.91 6.57
N ASN A 189 10.58 6.66 5.76
CA ASN A 189 9.84 7.71 5.08
C ASN A 189 8.42 7.89 5.64
N ALA A 190 7.98 7.06 6.59
CA ALA A 190 6.59 6.99 7.02
C ALA A 190 6.43 6.90 8.53
N SER A 191 5.21 7.17 9.01
CA SER A 191 4.85 7.02 10.40
C SER A 191 4.64 5.56 10.81
N TYR A 192 4.49 5.32 12.13
CA TYR A 192 4.02 4.06 12.66
C TYR A 192 2.72 3.60 11.97
N TYR A 193 1.73 4.48 11.86
CA TYR A 193 0.42 4.15 11.28
C TYR A 193 0.48 3.87 9.78
N GLY A 194 1.31 4.60 9.04
CA GLY A 194 1.55 4.31 7.62
C GLY A 194 2.12 2.91 7.41
N ARG A 195 3.03 2.46 8.28
CA ARG A 195 3.63 1.13 8.20
C ARG A 195 2.65 0.02 8.55
N ILE A 196 1.81 0.20 9.59
CA ILE A 196 0.81 -0.81 9.99
C ILE A 196 -0.46 -0.80 9.13
N PHE A 197 -0.61 0.15 8.21
CA PHE A 197 -1.74 0.25 7.29
C PHE A 197 -2.00 -1.06 6.50
N ALA A 198 -0.95 -1.85 6.26
CA ALA A 198 -1.04 -3.09 5.50
C ALA A 198 -1.77 -4.24 6.23
N LYS A 199 -1.97 -4.16 7.54
CA LYS A 199 -2.74 -5.14 8.32
C LYS A 199 -4.19 -4.70 8.48
N SER A 200 -5.11 -5.64 8.60
CA SER A 200 -6.50 -5.34 8.95
C SER A 200 -6.59 -4.66 10.32
N GLY A 201 -7.35 -3.58 10.42
CA GLY A 201 -7.43 -2.71 11.59
C GLY A 201 -6.34 -1.64 11.66
N GLY A 202 -5.35 -1.65 10.77
CA GLY A 202 -4.30 -0.64 10.72
C GLY A 202 -4.81 0.74 10.30
N ILE A 203 -5.74 0.77 9.35
CA ILE A 203 -6.40 2.01 8.91
C ILE A 203 -7.28 2.57 10.05
N VAL A 204 -8.05 1.70 10.72
CA VAL A 204 -8.86 2.09 11.88
C VAL A 204 -8.00 2.70 12.97
N GLN A 205 -6.85 2.11 13.28
CA GLN A 205 -5.94 2.66 14.28
C GLN A 205 -5.42 4.06 13.85
N GLY A 206 -4.97 4.19 12.61
CA GLY A 206 -4.43 5.45 12.08
C GLY A 206 -5.47 6.57 12.03
N ILE A 207 -6.69 6.29 11.56
CA ILE A 207 -7.76 7.31 11.50
C ILE A 207 -8.21 7.73 12.91
N THR A 208 -8.23 6.80 13.85
CA THR A 208 -8.57 7.08 15.25
C THR A 208 -7.55 8.00 15.90
N ASP A 209 -6.26 7.74 15.72
CA ASP A 209 -5.17 8.60 16.22
C ASP A 209 -5.23 9.99 15.59
N LEU A 210 -5.40 10.05 14.27
CA LEU A 210 -5.44 11.31 13.54
C LEU A 210 -6.64 12.16 13.93
N THR A 211 -7.82 11.58 14.12
CA THR A 211 -9.02 12.31 14.54
C THR A 211 -8.91 12.76 15.98
N ALA A 212 -8.34 11.94 16.87
CA ALA A 212 -8.08 12.35 18.27
C ALA A 212 -7.10 13.53 18.35
N SER A 213 -6.01 13.49 17.57
CA SER A 213 -5.00 14.57 17.55
C SER A 213 -5.50 15.87 16.93
N THR A 214 -6.49 15.80 16.05
CA THR A 214 -7.10 16.96 15.37
C THR A 214 -8.39 17.46 16.02
N GLY A 215 -8.84 16.82 17.13
CA GLY A 215 -10.07 17.17 17.84
C GLY A 215 -11.36 16.87 17.06
N LEU A 216 -11.32 15.95 16.10
CA LEU A 216 -12.50 15.51 15.36
C LEU A 216 -13.25 14.45 16.18
N GLU A 217 -14.46 14.78 16.59
CA GLU A 217 -15.33 13.91 17.38
C GLU A 217 -16.33 13.14 16.53
N GLY A 218 -16.91 12.07 17.10
CA GLY A 218 -18.00 11.32 16.50
C GLY A 218 -17.56 10.21 15.55
N LEU A 219 -16.27 9.94 15.39
CA LEU A 219 -15.77 8.80 14.61
C LEU A 219 -16.14 7.48 15.29
N ARG A 220 -16.74 6.57 14.53
CA ARG A 220 -17.06 5.19 14.94
C ARG A 220 -16.57 4.23 13.86
N PRO A 221 -15.27 3.91 13.87
CA PRO A 221 -14.67 3.12 12.81
C PRO A 221 -14.87 1.63 13.03
N ILE A 222 -14.86 0.87 11.93
CA ILE A 222 -14.86 -0.59 11.93
C ILE A 222 -13.89 -1.13 10.87
N ALA A 223 -13.11 -2.13 11.23
CA ALA A 223 -12.33 -2.91 10.30
C ALA A 223 -13.17 -4.07 9.77
N MET A 224 -13.21 -4.23 8.44
CA MET A 224 -13.88 -5.33 7.75
C MET A 224 -12.82 -6.26 7.17
N ASN A 225 -12.56 -7.34 7.87
CA ASN A 225 -11.44 -8.26 7.62
C ASN A 225 -11.86 -9.39 6.66
N GLY A 226 -11.59 -9.20 5.39
CA GLY A 226 -11.98 -10.15 4.33
C GLY A 226 -13.39 -9.90 3.77
N ILE A 227 -13.66 -10.50 2.61
CA ILE A 227 -14.90 -10.27 1.84
C ILE A 227 -16.16 -10.67 2.62
N SER A 228 -16.07 -11.66 3.51
CA SER A 228 -17.22 -12.11 4.30
C SER A 228 -17.68 -11.04 5.28
N GLU A 229 -16.75 -10.43 6.02
CA GLU A 229 -17.08 -9.32 6.92
C GLU A 229 -17.49 -8.06 6.14
N CYS A 230 -16.82 -7.76 5.01
CA CYS A 230 -17.23 -6.67 4.14
C CYS A 230 -18.70 -6.83 3.72
N ARG A 231 -19.10 -8.02 3.27
CA ARG A 231 -20.49 -8.30 2.88
C ARG A 231 -21.47 -8.06 4.02
N MET A 232 -21.15 -8.56 5.21
CA MET A 232 -22.01 -8.44 6.37
C MET A 232 -22.19 -6.97 6.79
N GLN A 233 -21.12 -6.22 6.92
CA GLN A 233 -21.18 -4.83 7.37
C GLN A 233 -21.81 -3.90 6.32
N LEU A 234 -21.52 -4.12 5.03
CA LEU A 234 -22.15 -3.37 3.96
C LEU A 234 -23.66 -3.65 3.88
N ALA A 235 -24.09 -4.88 4.14
CA ALA A 235 -25.52 -5.20 4.22
C ALA A 235 -26.20 -4.49 5.41
N ARG A 236 -25.52 -4.37 6.56
CA ARG A 236 -26.01 -3.57 7.71
C ARG A 236 -26.11 -2.09 7.35
N LEU A 237 -25.08 -1.55 6.70
CA LEU A 237 -25.08 -0.15 6.24
C LEU A 237 -26.21 0.12 5.26
N LYS A 238 -26.40 -0.74 4.25
CA LYS A 238 -27.52 -0.66 3.30
C LYS A 238 -28.89 -0.70 3.98
N ALA A 239 -29.03 -1.51 5.01
CA ALA A 239 -30.29 -1.63 5.77
C ALA A 239 -30.51 -0.48 6.79
N GLY A 240 -29.62 0.52 6.87
CA GLY A 240 -29.67 1.60 7.87
C GLY A 240 -29.48 1.11 9.31
N LYS A 241 -28.84 -0.05 9.51
CA LYS A 241 -28.60 -0.68 10.82
C LYS A 241 -27.15 -0.56 11.30
N ALA A 242 -26.28 0.09 10.54
CA ALA A 242 -24.92 0.37 10.96
C ALA A 242 -24.91 1.52 11.96
N THR A 243 -24.19 1.35 13.05
CA THR A 243 -23.89 2.40 14.04
C THR A 243 -22.54 3.05 13.74
N GLU A 244 -21.71 2.33 13.01
CA GLU A 244 -20.40 2.72 12.54
C GLU A 244 -20.52 3.72 11.37
N ASN A 245 -19.53 4.59 11.23
CA ASN A 245 -19.53 5.62 10.20
C ASN A 245 -18.20 5.79 9.45
N PHE A 246 -17.22 4.93 9.75
CA PHE A 246 -16.00 4.78 8.97
C PHE A 246 -15.70 3.29 8.78
N PHE A 247 -15.59 2.85 7.53
CA PHE A 247 -15.50 1.44 7.16
C PHE A 247 -14.17 1.15 6.47
N GLU A 248 -13.24 0.50 7.18
CA GLU A 248 -12.03 -0.04 6.57
C GLU A 248 -12.34 -1.31 5.79
N GLY A 249 -12.23 -1.28 4.46
CA GLY A 249 -12.52 -2.42 3.59
C GLY A 249 -11.27 -3.16 3.11
N MET A 250 -11.01 -4.35 3.66
CA MET A 250 -9.92 -5.24 3.22
C MET A 250 -10.48 -6.53 2.62
N ALA A 251 -10.21 -6.79 1.32
CA ALA A 251 -10.69 -8.01 0.66
C ALA A 251 -9.98 -9.30 1.11
N CYS A 252 -8.74 -9.18 1.60
CA CYS A 252 -7.96 -10.30 2.12
C CYS A 252 -8.10 -10.38 3.64
N GLU A 253 -8.27 -11.60 4.17
CA GLU A 253 -8.26 -11.84 5.62
C GLU A 253 -6.86 -11.52 6.18
N GLY A 254 -6.80 -10.72 7.24
CA GLY A 254 -5.56 -10.18 7.81
C GLY A 254 -5.04 -8.92 7.11
N GLY A 255 -5.65 -8.49 6.00
CA GLY A 255 -5.21 -7.34 5.22
C GLY A 255 -4.20 -7.67 4.13
N CYS A 256 -3.47 -6.65 3.66
CA CYS A 256 -2.49 -6.80 2.57
C CYS A 256 -1.31 -7.72 2.95
N ILE A 257 -1.01 -7.89 4.23
CA ILE A 257 0.04 -8.81 4.72
C ILE A 257 -0.25 -10.28 4.41
N ASN A 258 -1.49 -10.61 4.04
CA ASN A 258 -1.93 -11.90 3.54
C ASN A 258 -2.54 -11.76 2.14
N GLY A 259 -2.02 -10.84 1.34
CA GLY A 259 -2.44 -10.60 -0.04
C GLY A 259 -2.19 -11.80 -0.96
N ALA A 260 -2.85 -11.80 -2.12
CA ALA A 260 -2.82 -12.93 -3.05
C ALA A 260 -1.42 -13.25 -3.63
N LEU A 261 -0.48 -12.31 -3.56
CA LEU A 261 0.91 -12.45 -4.03
C LEU A 261 1.91 -12.38 -2.86
N CYS A 262 1.47 -12.71 -1.65
CA CYS A 262 2.38 -12.97 -0.53
C CYS A 262 3.05 -14.33 -0.72
N ILE A 263 4.32 -14.41 -0.38
CA ILE A 263 5.12 -15.67 -0.37
C ILE A 263 4.63 -16.56 0.78
N THR A 264 4.35 -15.94 1.93
CA THR A 264 3.86 -16.65 3.12
C THR A 264 2.53 -16.07 3.60
N HIS A 265 1.65 -16.95 4.09
CA HIS A 265 0.38 -16.59 4.71
C HIS A 265 0.39 -17.11 6.14
N SER A 266 0.73 -16.26 7.11
CA SER A 266 0.95 -16.63 8.50
C SER A 266 0.41 -15.57 9.45
N PRO A 267 -0.12 -15.94 10.63
CA PRO A 267 -0.44 -14.99 11.68
C PRO A 267 0.78 -14.14 12.13
N ARG A 268 2.00 -14.67 11.97
CA ARG A 268 3.25 -13.97 12.26
C ARG A 268 3.44 -12.71 11.41
N ASN A 269 2.89 -12.68 10.19
CA ASN A 269 2.99 -11.51 9.31
C ASN A 269 2.50 -10.22 10.00
N SER A 270 1.46 -10.32 10.85
CA SER A 270 0.95 -9.18 11.63
C SER A 270 1.96 -8.71 12.67
N VAL A 271 2.65 -9.64 13.33
CA VAL A 271 3.67 -9.33 14.36
C VAL A 271 4.87 -8.62 13.70
N ASP A 272 5.32 -9.13 12.56
CA ASP A 272 6.47 -8.56 11.84
C ASP A 272 6.17 -7.13 11.36
N VAL A 273 4.97 -6.87 10.84
CA VAL A 273 4.55 -5.53 10.41
C VAL A 273 4.34 -4.57 11.61
N GLU A 274 3.83 -5.08 12.73
CA GLU A 274 3.70 -4.31 13.97
C GLU A 274 5.07 -3.87 14.52
N LYS A 275 6.02 -4.81 14.53
CA LYS A 275 7.41 -4.52 14.90
C LYS A 275 8.00 -3.44 13.98
N TYR A 276 7.84 -3.61 12.66
CA TYR A 276 8.30 -2.62 11.69
C TYR A 276 7.66 -1.25 11.89
N GLY A 277 6.36 -1.22 12.22
CA GLY A 277 5.67 0.02 12.62
C GLY A 277 6.37 0.68 13.80
N SER A 278 6.68 -0.10 14.85
CA SER A 278 7.30 0.42 16.06
C SER A 278 8.71 1.00 15.84
N GLU A 279 9.41 0.59 14.79
CA GLU A 279 10.72 1.10 14.38
C GLU A 279 10.66 2.45 13.66
N ALA A 280 9.46 2.93 13.26
CA ALA A 280 9.30 4.24 12.62
C ALA A 280 9.77 5.36 13.56
N LYS A 281 10.53 6.32 13.04
CA LYS A 281 10.94 7.52 13.78
C LYS A 281 9.74 8.40 14.07
N GLU A 282 8.89 8.62 13.07
CA GLU A 282 7.64 9.36 13.21
C GLU A 282 6.56 8.43 13.79
N LYS A 283 5.94 8.87 14.90
CA LYS A 283 4.92 8.09 15.60
C LYS A 283 3.50 8.48 15.20
N THR A 284 3.32 9.66 14.62
CA THR A 284 2.02 10.21 14.25
C THR A 284 1.95 10.54 12.76
N ILE A 285 0.75 10.44 12.20
CA ILE A 285 0.47 10.78 10.79
C ILE A 285 0.68 12.28 10.56
N ASP A 286 0.23 13.12 11.51
CA ASP A 286 0.29 14.57 11.38
C ASP A 286 1.74 15.07 11.21
N ASN A 287 2.68 14.53 11.96
CA ASN A 287 4.10 14.87 11.81
C ASN A 287 4.65 14.42 10.47
N SER A 288 4.35 13.17 10.05
CA SER A 288 4.77 12.63 8.76
C SER A 288 4.27 13.50 7.59
N VAL A 289 2.99 13.88 7.61
CA VAL A 289 2.37 14.67 6.52
C VAL A 289 2.80 16.14 6.53
N LYS A 290 3.10 16.74 7.69
CA LYS A 290 3.58 18.14 7.78
C LYS A 290 4.84 18.38 6.98
N LEU A 291 5.77 17.42 6.95
CA LEU A 291 6.98 17.50 6.15
C LEU A 291 6.69 17.70 4.66
N PHE A 292 5.59 17.13 4.15
CA PHE A 292 5.18 17.23 2.74
C PHE A 292 4.36 18.48 2.43
N LYS A 293 3.61 19.02 3.40
CA LYS A 293 2.94 20.31 3.25
C LYS A 293 3.93 21.46 3.06
N MET A 294 5.10 21.39 3.68
CA MET A 294 6.17 22.38 3.50
C MET A 294 6.78 22.32 2.10
N VAL A 295 6.73 21.19 1.43
CA VAL A 295 7.26 21.00 0.05
C VAL A 295 6.17 21.25 -1.00
N SER A 296 4.90 21.19 -0.64
CA SER A 296 3.75 21.33 -1.56
C SER A 296 3.08 22.71 -1.53
N SER A 297 3.54 23.64 -0.71
CA SER A 297 3.09 25.03 -0.80
C SER A 297 3.78 25.67 -2.00
N PRO A 298 3.03 26.12 -3.04
CA PRO A 298 3.62 26.98 -4.06
C PRO A 298 4.09 28.28 -3.37
N ALA A 299 5.30 28.68 -3.67
CA ALA A 299 5.81 30.00 -3.31
C ALA A 299 5.00 31.09 -3.98
#